data_c5242de4053c500ec6a152690f5e5025
#
_entry.id   c5242de4053c500ec6a152690f5e5025
#
_cell.length_a   1.000
_cell.length_b   1.000
_cell.length_c   1.000
_cell.angle_alpha   90.00
_cell.angle_beta   90.00
_cell.angle_gamma   90.00
#
_symmetry.space_group_name_H-M   'P 1'
#
loop_
_entity.id
_entity.type
_entity.pdbx_description
1 polymer ?
#
loop_
_entity_poly.entity_id
_entity_poly.type
_entity_poly.pdbx_seq_one_letter_code
_entity_poly.pdbx_strand_id
1 'polypeptide(L)'
;EANFLLLSPFISNAQEISEWLADSPRNADTISIEWAPTKQYIGCNLLDSKKTKSVLQFYKSPRNQLGTEDVEISLNLNPQDVKEELRLDSIDNTVRLCVVLNDFIEQEGNILVLCGGRGTTLKLASYTKMYFEEKGMLPDMSCDEEIQRAIEIVKLENGENDPLIECLKFGICYHNSGLS
;
A
#
# COMPACT_ATOMS: atom_id res chain seq x y z
N GLU A 1 -9.33 42.29 0.20
CA GLU A 1 -10.14 41.14 -0.21
C GLU A 1 -9.20 39.98 -0.55
N ALA A 2 -9.41 38.80 0.02
CA ALA A 2 -8.63 37.61 -0.25
C ALA A 2 -9.51 36.60 -0.99
N ASN A 3 -9.01 36.07 -2.09
CA ASN A 3 -9.64 34.97 -2.80
C ASN A 3 -9.05 33.66 -2.33
N PHE A 4 -9.88 32.68 -2.03
CA PHE A 4 -9.47 31.35 -1.60
C PHE A 4 -9.82 30.32 -2.67
N LEU A 5 -8.89 29.42 -2.96
CA LEU A 5 -9.13 28.23 -3.77
C LEU A 5 -8.82 27.00 -2.90
N LEU A 6 -9.84 26.20 -2.63
CA LEU A 6 -9.72 24.94 -1.91
C LEU A 6 -9.83 23.78 -2.89
N LEU A 7 -8.83 22.92 -2.90
CA LEU A 7 -8.81 21.70 -3.71
C LEU A 7 -8.78 20.50 -2.78
N SER A 8 -9.75 19.62 -2.88
CA SER A 8 -9.79 18.39 -2.10
C SER A 8 -10.49 17.26 -2.85
N PRO A 9 -9.90 16.05 -2.88
CA PRO A 9 -10.54 14.89 -3.52
C PRO A 9 -11.62 14.23 -2.66
N PHE A 10 -11.77 14.61 -1.37
CA PHE A 10 -12.55 13.84 -0.39
C PHE A 10 -13.65 14.64 0.35
N ILE A 11 -13.96 15.84 -0.10
CA ILE A 11 -14.99 16.66 0.57
C ILE A 11 -16.36 16.36 -0.05
N SER A 12 -17.26 15.77 0.75
CA SER A 12 -18.65 15.52 0.34
C SER A 12 -19.57 16.75 0.49
N ASN A 13 -19.21 17.70 1.35
CA ASN A 13 -19.98 18.92 1.66
C ASN A 13 -19.26 20.20 1.19
N ALA A 14 -18.65 20.15 0.01
CA ALA A 14 -17.87 21.25 -0.55
C ALA A 14 -18.68 22.56 -0.66
N GLN A 15 -19.97 22.47 -1.01
CA GLN A 15 -20.87 23.61 -1.10
C GLN A 15 -21.03 24.32 0.26
N GLU A 16 -21.29 23.57 1.33
CA GLU A 16 -21.44 24.15 2.68
C GLU A 16 -20.16 24.83 3.15
N ILE A 17 -19.01 24.23 2.86
CA ILE A 17 -17.70 24.79 3.21
C ILE A 17 -17.42 26.06 2.43
N SER A 18 -17.72 26.09 1.13
CA SER A 18 -17.51 27.29 0.31
C SER A 18 -18.40 28.45 0.75
N GLU A 19 -19.66 28.18 1.08
CA GLU A 19 -20.61 29.18 1.61
C GLU A 19 -20.20 29.68 3.00
N TRP A 20 -19.65 28.81 3.84
CA TRP A 20 -19.14 29.18 5.17
C TRP A 20 -17.89 30.08 5.10
N LEU A 21 -17.03 29.87 4.11
CA LEU A 21 -15.80 30.66 3.91
C LEU A 21 -16.05 31.97 3.20
N ALA A 22 -17.14 32.10 2.49
CA ALA A 22 -17.47 33.32 1.76
C ALA A 22 -18.23 34.32 2.64
N ASP A 23 -17.91 35.60 2.49
CA ASP A 23 -18.65 36.70 3.14
C ASP A 23 -20.12 36.75 2.69
N SER A 24 -20.42 36.13 1.55
CA SER A 24 -21.76 36.03 0.97
C SER A 24 -21.86 34.78 0.11
N PRO A 25 -22.99 34.03 0.16
CA PRO A 25 -23.22 32.87 -0.72
C PRO A 25 -23.09 33.17 -2.23
N ARG A 26 -23.23 34.43 -2.61
CA ARG A 26 -23.07 34.90 -4.01
C ARG A 26 -21.60 34.94 -4.46
N ASN A 27 -20.67 34.90 -3.51
CA ASN A 27 -19.23 34.96 -3.77
C ASN A 27 -18.56 33.56 -3.62
N ALA A 28 -19.34 32.51 -3.49
CA ALA A 28 -18.89 31.18 -3.35
C ALA A 28 -19.31 30.32 -4.55
N ASP A 29 -18.36 29.75 -5.24
CA ASP A 29 -18.60 28.78 -6.31
C ASP A 29 -17.96 27.45 -5.94
N THR A 30 -18.70 26.37 -6.18
CA THR A 30 -18.21 25.00 -5.98
C THR A 30 -18.24 24.24 -7.30
N ILE A 31 -17.10 23.72 -7.69
CA ILE A 31 -16.98 22.82 -8.83
C ILE A 31 -16.79 21.41 -8.28
N SER A 32 -17.81 20.57 -8.41
CA SER A 32 -17.73 19.14 -8.07
C SER A 32 -17.71 18.30 -9.34
N ILE A 33 -16.66 17.49 -9.50
CA ILE A 33 -16.51 16.61 -10.63
C ILE A 33 -16.57 15.17 -10.10
N GLU A 34 -17.59 14.41 -10.48
CA GLU A 34 -17.74 13.01 -10.10
C GLU A 34 -16.80 12.06 -10.89
N TRP A 35 -15.92 12.62 -11.70
CA TRP A 35 -14.99 11.85 -12.49
C TRP A 35 -13.79 11.40 -11.68
N ALA A 36 -13.58 10.09 -11.58
CA ALA A 36 -12.37 9.49 -11.04
C ALA A 36 -11.47 9.03 -12.21
N PRO A 37 -10.25 9.62 -12.37
CA PRO A 37 -9.34 9.26 -13.48
C PRO A 37 -8.83 7.83 -13.41
N THR A 38 -8.83 7.23 -12.22
CA THR A 38 -8.35 5.87 -11.97
C THR A 38 -9.49 4.99 -11.48
N LYS A 39 -9.58 3.79 -12.05
CA LYS A 39 -10.47 2.76 -11.52
C LYS A 39 -9.91 2.30 -10.17
N GLN A 40 -10.74 2.34 -9.14
CA GLN A 40 -10.39 1.86 -7.81
C GLN A 40 -11.18 0.58 -7.53
N TYR A 41 -10.48 -0.45 -7.09
CA TYR A 41 -11.07 -1.69 -6.63
C TYR A 41 -10.79 -1.83 -5.13
N ILE A 42 -11.81 -2.17 -4.36
CA ILE A 42 -11.71 -2.44 -2.93
C ILE A 42 -11.96 -3.92 -2.74
N GLY A 43 -11.06 -4.60 -2.06
CA GLY A 43 -11.19 -6.02 -1.80
C GLY A 43 -10.67 -6.42 -0.43
N CYS A 44 -10.99 -7.65 -0.03
CA CYS A 44 -10.47 -8.27 1.17
C CYS A 44 -9.77 -9.57 0.83
N ASN A 45 -8.68 -9.85 1.52
CA ASN A 45 -8.05 -11.16 1.49
C ASN A 45 -8.73 -12.07 2.51
N LEU A 46 -9.37 -13.13 2.03
CA LEU A 46 -10.09 -14.13 2.82
C LEU A 46 -9.33 -15.45 2.82
N LEU A 47 -9.33 -16.11 3.97
CA LEU A 47 -8.77 -17.45 4.14
C LEU A 47 -9.90 -18.45 4.30
N ASP A 48 -9.73 -19.65 3.75
CA ASP A 48 -10.60 -20.78 4.03
C ASP A 48 -10.51 -21.22 5.50
N SER A 49 -11.45 -22.06 5.95
CA SER A 49 -11.51 -22.53 7.35
C SER A 49 -10.25 -23.29 7.79
N LYS A 50 -9.57 -23.95 6.85
CA LYS A 50 -8.31 -24.69 7.09
C LYS A 50 -7.08 -23.82 6.92
N LYS A 51 -7.24 -22.58 6.46
CA LYS A 51 -6.17 -21.62 6.14
C LYS A 51 -5.15 -22.17 5.12
N THR A 52 -5.62 -23.00 4.21
CA THR A 52 -4.80 -23.60 3.12
C THR A 52 -5.02 -22.88 1.80
N LYS A 53 -6.10 -22.11 1.67
CA LYS A 53 -6.42 -21.34 0.49
C LYS A 53 -6.69 -19.90 0.86
N SER A 54 -6.32 -19.01 -0.04
CA SER A 54 -6.54 -17.59 0.09
C SER A 54 -7.18 -17.04 -1.19
N VAL A 55 -8.13 -16.14 -1.03
CA VAL A 55 -8.82 -15.48 -2.13
C VAL A 55 -8.85 -13.97 -1.90
N LEU A 56 -8.78 -13.20 -2.98
CA LEU A 56 -9.11 -11.78 -2.99
C LEU A 56 -10.54 -11.63 -3.47
N GLN A 57 -11.40 -11.18 -2.59
CA GLN A 57 -12.78 -10.84 -2.91
C GLN A 57 -12.89 -9.33 -3.07
N PHE A 58 -13.23 -8.88 -4.28
CA PHE A 58 -13.45 -7.47 -4.60
C PHE A 58 -14.92 -7.12 -4.44
N TYR A 59 -15.16 -5.98 -3.80
CA TYR A 59 -16.49 -5.46 -3.58
C TYR A 59 -16.80 -4.35 -4.57
N LYS A 60 -18.10 -4.22 -4.93
CA LYS A 60 -18.58 -3.07 -5.66
C LYS A 60 -18.27 -1.80 -4.88
N SER A 61 -17.41 -0.96 -5.44
CA SER A 61 -17.28 0.40 -4.91
C SER A 61 -18.52 1.20 -5.29
N PRO A 62 -19.13 1.96 -4.36
CA PRO A 62 -20.22 2.88 -4.69
C PRO A 62 -19.85 3.90 -5.77
N ARG A 63 -18.55 4.14 -5.98
CA ARG A 63 -18.00 5.05 -6.99
C ARG A 63 -17.77 4.38 -8.36
N ASN A 64 -17.76 3.06 -8.43
CA ASN A 64 -17.65 2.34 -9.69
C ASN A 64 -19.06 2.02 -10.19
N GLN A 65 -19.63 2.89 -11.03
CA GLN A 65 -20.94 2.70 -11.67
C GLN A 65 -20.97 1.56 -12.72
N LEU A 66 -19.83 0.98 -13.04
CA LEU A 66 -19.76 -0.23 -13.87
C LEU A 66 -20.16 -1.42 -13.00
N GLY A 67 -21.34 -1.95 -13.27
CA GLY A 67 -21.97 -3.09 -12.61
C GLY A 67 -21.14 -4.37 -12.69
N THR A 68 -20.03 -4.40 -11.98
CA THR A 68 -19.23 -5.59 -11.80
C THR A 68 -19.87 -6.39 -10.66
N GLU A 69 -20.20 -7.63 -10.95
CA GLU A 69 -20.45 -8.65 -9.93
C GLU A 69 -19.25 -8.70 -8.98
N ASP A 70 -19.47 -9.17 -7.75
CA ASP A 70 -18.36 -9.45 -6.83
C ASP A 70 -17.39 -10.39 -7.53
N VAL A 71 -16.15 -9.93 -7.70
CA VAL A 71 -15.11 -10.72 -8.36
C VAL A 71 -14.24 -11.36 -7.30
N GLU A 72 -14.12 -12.68 -7.38
CA GLU A 72 -13.23 -13.45 -6.52
C GLU A 72 -12.03 -13.94 -7.33
N ILE A 73 -10.82 -13.69 -6.84
CA ILE A 73 -9.58 -14.18 -7.42
C ILE A 73 -8.92 -15.11 -6.42
N SER A 74 -8.76 -16.38 -6.80
CA SER A 74 -7.98 -17.34 -6.03
C SER A 74 -6.49 -17.02 -6.12
N LEU A 75 -5.83 -16.91 -4.97
CA LEU A 75 -4.38 -16.69 -4.91
C LEU A 75 -3.62 -18.01 -5.05
N ASN A 76 -2.46 -17.93 -5.67
CA ASN A 76 -1.68 -19.11 -6.07
C ASN A 76 -0.99 -19.82 -4.89
N LEU A 77 -0.60 -19.05 -3.86
CA LEU A 77 0.13 -19.61 -2.72
C LEU A 77 -0.80 -20.13 -1.62
N ASN A 78 -0.38 -21.27 -1.04
CA ASN A 78 -0.97 -21.79 0.18
C ASN A 78 -0.41 -21.03 1.40
N PRO A 79 -1.23 -20.38 2.22
CA PRO A 79 -0.75 -19.63 3.38
C PRO A 79 -0.01 -20.46 4.43
N GLN A 80 -0.28 -21.77 4.53
CA GLN A 80 0.46 -22.65 5.45
C GLN A 80 1.91 -22.85 4.99
N ASP A 81 2.12 -23.05 3.69
CA ASP A 81 3.47 -23.24 3.13
C ASP A 81 4.30 -21.97 3.32
N VAL A 82 3.73 -20.79 3.05
CA VAL A 82 4.38 -19.49 3.29
C VAL A 82 4.73 -19.30 4.76
N LYS A 83 3.83 -19.67 5.68
CA LYS A 83 4.06 -19.61 7.13
C LYS A 83 5.26 -20.48 7.52
N GLU A 84 5.35 -21.71 6.97
CA GLU A 84 6.43 -22.66 7.26
C GLU A 84 7.77 -22.17 6.70
N GLU A 85 7.81 -21.66 5.47
CA GLU A 85 9.00 -21.06 4.85
C GLU A 85 9.51 -19.87 5.67
N LEU A 86 8.62 -19.00 6.14
CA LEU A 86 8.95 -17.85 6.99
C LEU A 86 9.23 -18.22 8.47
N ARG A 87 9.04 -19.49 8.85
CA ARG A 87 9.21 -20.02 10.22
C ARG A 87 8.39 -19.24 11.24
N LEU A 88 7.16 -18.90 10.89
CA LEU A 88 6.24 -18.17 11.76
C LEU A 88 5.31 -19.14 12.51
N ASP A 89 4.92 -18.78 13.72
CA ASP A 89 4.04 -19.60 14.57
C ASP A 89 2.58 -19.61 14.07
N SER A 90 2.18 -18.56 13.40
CA SER A 90 0.79 -18.37 12.94
C SER A 90 0.72 -17.66 11.59
N ILE A 91 -0.44 -17.82 10.91
CA ILE A 91 -0.76 -17.04 9.72
C ILE A 91 -1.21 -15.64 10.16
N ASP A 92 -0.26 -14.75 10.22
CA ASP A 92 -0.46 -13.34 10.55
C ASP A 92 -0.52 -12.46 9.27
N ASN A 93 -0.51 -11.15 9.46
CA ASN A 93 -0.53 -10.22 8.34
C ASN A 93 0.73 -10.32 7.45
N THR A 94 1.85 -10.82 7.97
CA THR A 94 3.07 -11.05 7.18
C THR A 94 2.86 -12.14 6.14
N VAL A 95 2.35 -13.29 6.57
CA VAL A 95 2.00 -14.40 5.67
C VAL A 95 0.99 -13.96 4.62
N ARG A 96 -0.09 -13.28 5.06
CA ARG A 96 -1.13 -12.79 4.17
C ARG A 96 -0.59 -11.82 3.12
N LEU A 97 0.30 -10.91 3.53
CA LEU A 97 0.94 -9.98 2.61
C LEU A 97 1.77 -10.71 1.57
N CYS A 98 2.63 -11.66 1.97
CA CYS A 98 3.43 -12.44 1.03
C CYS A 98 2.57 -13.24 0.05
N VAL A 99 1.46 -13.83 0.52
CA VAL A 99 0.50 -14.55 -0.35
C VAL A 99 -0.11 -13.62 -1.40
N VAL A 100 -0.53 -12.41 -0.99
CA VAL A 100 -1.10 -11.44 -1.92
C VAL A 100 -0.03 -10.91 -2.88
N LEU A 101 1.12 -10.51 -2.36
CA LEU A 101 2.18 -9.92 -3.17
C LEU A 101 2.72 -10.89 -4.23
N ASN A 102 2.75 -12.19 -3.95
CA ASN A 102 3.23 -13.18 -4.91
C ASN A 102 2.53 -13.08 -6.28
N ASP A 103 1.24 -12.79 -6.28
CA ASP A 103 0.46 -12.71 -7.51
C ASP A 103 0.54 -11.32 -8.18
N PHE A 104 1.13 -10.34 -7.52
CA PHE A 104 1.21 -8.96 -8.01
C PHE A 104 2.64 -8.43 -8.21
N ILE A 105 3.66 -9.09 -7.64
CA ILE A 105 5.04 -8.57 -7.62
C ILE A 105 5.68 -8.48 -9.01
N GLU A 106 5.26 -9.33 -9.93
CA GLU A 106 5.74 -9.33 -11.33
C GLU A 106 4.97 -8.35 -12.23
N GLN A 107 3.91 -7.72 -11.70
CA GLN A 107 3.12 -6.76 -12.46
C GLN A 107 3.78 -5.39 -12.41
N GLU A 108 3.66 -4.64 -13.51
CA GLU A 108 4.11 -3.25 -13.54
C GLU A 108 3.29 -2.40 -12.56
N GLY A 109 3.98 -1.71 -11.64
CA GLY A 109 3.34 -0.81 -10.71
C GLY A 109 4.01 -0.76 -9.33
N ASN A 110 3.60 0.22 -8.54
CA ASN A 110 4.05 0.38 -7.17
C ASN A 110 3.01 -0.14 -6.18
N ILE A 111 3.44 -0.83 -5.15
CA ILE A 111 2.58 -1.37 -4.11
C ILE A 111 2.79 -0.57 -2.83
N LEU A 112 1.73 0.05 -2.30
CA LEU A 112 1.75 0.74 -1.02
C LEU A 112 1.04 -0.09 0.04
N VAL A 113 1.75 -0.41 1.13
CA VAL A 113 1.21 -1.16 2.27
C VAL A 113 1.09 -0.24 3.48
N LEU A 114 -0.13 -0.03 3.97
CA LEU A 114 -0.39 0.74 5.17
C LEU A 114 -0.42 -0.16 6.40
N CYS A 115 0.40 0.18 7.41
CA CYS A 115 0.59 -0.61 8.61
C CYS A 115 0.09 0.14 9.86
N GLY A 116 -0.43 -0.61 10.85
CA GLY A 116 -0.97 -0.03 12.08
C GLY A 116 0.06 0.38 13.13
N GLY A 117 1.36 0.17 12.90
CA GLY A 117 2.39 0.52 13.89
C GLY A 117 3.82 0.27 13.44
N ARG A 118 4.79 0.90 14.13
CA ARG A 118 6.22 0.88 13.80
C ARG A 118 6.80 -0.54 13.70
N GLY A 119 6.59 -1.36 14.72
CA GLY A 119 7.11 -2.72 14.75
C GLY A 119 6.53 -3.60 13.65
N THR A 120 5.26 -3.39 13.31
CA THR A 120 4.60 -4.08 12.22
C THR A 120 5.21 -3.69 10.87
N THR A 121 5.47 -2.41 10.65
CA THR A 121 6.07 -1.89 9.41
C THR A 121 7.43 -2.53 9.13
N LEU A 122 8.34 -2.48 10.10
CA LEU A 122 9.66 -3.09 9.98
C LEU A 122 9.57 -4.60 9.76
N LYS A 123 8.73 -5.27 10.57
CA LYS A 123 8.52 -6.72 10.44
C LYS A 123 8.05 -7.09 9.03
N LEU A 124 7.01 -6.43 8.52
CA LEU A 124 6.47 -6.71 7.20
C LEU A 124 7.51 -6.49 6.10
N ALA A 125 8.23 -5.37 6.11
CA ALA A 125 9.26 -5.08 5.13
C ALA A 125 10.36 -6.14 5.12
N SER A 126 10.90 -6.48 6.30
CA SER A 126 12.00 -7.46 6.44
C SER A 126 11.60 -8.87 6.00
N TYR A 127 10.42 -9.34 6.40
CA TYR A 127 9.94 -10.68 6.00
C TYR A 127 9.55 -10.73 4.53
N THR A 128 8.96 -9.67 3.99
CA THR A 128 8.67 -9.57 2.56
C THR A 128 9.95 -9.65 1.74
N LYS A 129 10.96 -8.85 2.11
CA LYS A 129 12.29 -8.89 1.49
C LYS A 129 12.85 -10.31 1.52
N MET A 130 12.95 -10.91 2.70
CA MET A 130 13.52 -12.25 2.89
C MET A 130 12.81 -13.31 2.02
N TYR A 131 11.49 -13.32 2.03
CA TYR A 131 10.68 -14.30 1.29
C TYR A 131 10.88 -14.22 -0.22
N PHE A 132 10.83 -13.02 -0.79
CA PHE A 132 10.93 -12.85 -2.24
C PHE A 132 12.38 -12.83 -2.75
N GLU A 133 13.35 -12.44 -1.93
CA GLU A 133 14.77 -12.55 -2.24
C GLU A 133 15.18 -14.04 -2.36
N GLU A 134 14.79 -14.90 -1.41
CA GLU A 134 15.05 -16.34 -1.47
C GLU A 134 14.44 -17.01 -2.70
N LYS A 135 13.35 -16.47 -3.22
CA LYS A 135 12.69 -16.96 -4.45
C LYS A 135 13.26 -16.32 -5.73
N GLY A 136 14.17 -15.37 -5.63
CA GLY A 136 14.72 -14.64 -6.77
C GLY A 136 13.69 -13.77 -7.51
N MET A 137 12.62 -13.37 -6.84
CA MET A 137 11.54 -12.56 -7.41
C MET A 137 11.76 -11.05 -7.26
N LEU A 138 12.77 -10.64 -6.51
CA LEU A 138 13.13 -9.22 -6.35
C LEU A 138 14.38 -8.91 -7.17
N PRO A 139 14.38 -7.80 -7.93
CA PRO A 139 15.59 -7.32 -8.60
C PRO A 139 16.59 -6.81 -7.56
N ASP A 140 17.87 -7.08 -7.77
CA ASP A 140 18.94 -6.39 -7.03
C ASP A 140 19.15 -5.00 -7.62
N MET A 141 18.75 -3.99 -6.88
CA MET A 141 18.86 -2.56 -7.26
C MET A 141 20.10 -1.88 -6.65
N SER A 142 21.05 -2.65 -6.12
CA SER A 142 22.24 -2.12 -5.46
C SER A 142 23.11 -1.24 -6.36
N CYS A 143 22.99 -1.37 -7.67
CA CYS A 143 23.72 -0.55 -8.65
C CYS A 143 22.93 0.66 -9.17
N ASP A 144 21.67 0.84 -8.76
CA ASP A 144 20.85 1.97 -9.15
C ASP A 144 21.31 3.25 -8.43
N GLU A 145 21.54 4.33 -9.18
CA GLU A 145 22.08 5.58 -8.63
C GLU A 145 21.13 6.26 -7.64
N GLU A 146 19.82 6.17 -7.85
CA GLU A 146 18.83 6.78 -6.97
C GLU A 146 18.72 5.99 -5.67
N ILE A 147 18.76 4.67 -5.76
CA ILE A 147 18.80 3.79 -4.58
C ILE A 147 20.08 4.01 -3.78
N GLN A 148 21.24 4.15 -4.42
CA GLN A 148 22.50 4.46 -3.73
C GLN A 148 22.43 5.79 -2.98
N ARG A 149 21.86 6.83 -3.59
CA ARG A 149 21.65 8.12 -2.91
C ARG A 149 20.72 7.99 -1.71
N ALA A 150 19.63 7.23 -1.85
CA ALA A 150 18.72 6.98 -0.73
C ALA A 150 19.42 6.22 0.41
N ILE A 151 20.24 5.21 0.09
CA ILE A 151 21.05 4.47 1.07
C ILE A 151 22.04 5.39 1.79
N GLU A 152 22.71 6.28 1.09
CA GLU A 152 23.63 7.25 1.70
C GLU A 152 22.91 8.19 2.69
N ILE A 153 21.72 8.66 2.35
CA ILE A 153 20.90 9.49 3.24
C ILE A 153 20.54 8.68 4.50
N VAL A 154 20.06 7.45 4.35
CA VAL A 154 19.71 6.60 5.49
C VAL A 154 20.91 6.33 6.39
N LYS A 155 22.09 6.09 5.82
CA LYS A 155 23.33 5.93 6.59
C LYS A 155 23.69 7.16 7.41
N LEU A 156 23.53 8.35 6.82
CA LEU A 156 23.82 9.60 7.49
C LEU A 156 22.85 9.90 8.63
N GLU A 157 21.58 9.58 8.46
CA GLU A 157 20.53 9.90 9.43
C GLU A 157 20.37 8.83 10.52
N ASN A 158 20.41 7.54 10.13
CA ASN A 158 20.07 6.42 11.01
C ASN A 158 21.30 5.54 11.36
N GLY A 159 22.39 5.67 10.63
CA GLY A 159 23.61 4.87 10.79
C GLY A 159 23.73 3.73 9.76
N GLU A 160 24.95 3.19 9.68
CA GLU A 160 25.33 2.22 8.63
C GLU A 160 24.62 0.85 8.75
N ASN A 161 24.03 0.54 9.89
CA ASN A 161 23.40 -0.76 10.17
C ASN A 161 21.86 -0.67 10.18
N ASP A 162 21.26 0.40 9.64
CA ASP A 162 19.80 0.50 9.60
C ASP A 162 19.21 -0.58 8.68
N PRO A 163 18.22 -1.35 9.14
CA PRO A 163 17.57 -2.40 8.34
C PRO A 163 16.93 -1.92 7.03
N LEU A 164 16.61 -0.62 6.93
CA LEU A 164 16.05 -0.02 5.72
C LEU A 164 17.05 -0.11 4.55
N ILE A 165 18.35 -0.04 4.83
CA ILE A 165 19.40 -0.13 3.81
C ILE A 165 19.29 -1.46 3.05
N GLU A 166 19.11 -2.56 3.78
CA GLU A 166 18.97 -3.88 3.15
C GLU A 166 17.65 -4.05 2.39
N CYS A 167 16.59 -3.38 2.82
CA CYS A 167 15.32 -3.37 2.09
C CYS A 167 15.41 -2.56 0.79
N LEU A 168 16.06 -1.39 0.84
CA LEU A 168 16.21 -0.50 -0.32
C LEU A 168 16.95 -1.16 -1.48
N LYS A 169 17.94 -2.01 -1.20
CA LYS A 169 18.66 -2.77 -2.25
C LYS A 169 17.74 -3.62 -3.12
N PHE A 170 16.57 -3.97 -2.64
CA PHE A 170 15.55 -4.76 -3.33
C PHE A 170 14.30 -3.96 -3.69
N GLY A 171 14.38 -2.64 -3.69
CA GLY A 171 13.25 -1.78 -4.03
C GLY A 171 12.15 -1.72 -2.97
N ILE A 172 12.41 -2.19 -1.75
CA ILE A 172 11.46 -2.15 -0.64
C ILE A 172 11.81 -0.97 0.26
N CYS A 173 10.89 -0.02 0.40
CA CYS A 173 11.01 1.10 1.31
C CYS A 173 9.92 1.03 2.39
N TYR A 174 10.22 1.49 3.59
CA TYR A 174 9.22 1.68 4.62
C TYR A 174 9.42 3.01 5.34
N HIS A 175 8.32 3.57 5.81
CA HIS A 175 8.33 4.77 6.63
C HIS A 175 7.46 4.57 7.87
N ASN A 176 7.90 5.11 8.98
CA ASN A 176 7.11 5.21 10.20
C ASN A 176 7.47 6.50 10.94
N SER A 177 6.62 6.92 11.89
CA SER A 177 6.82 8.17 12.64
C SER A 177 8.05 8.21 13.56
N GLY A 178 8.92 7.22 13.51
CA GLY A 178 10.20 7.17 14.23
C GLY A 178 11.42 7.33 13.33
N LEU A 179 11.21 7.39 12.01
CA LEU A 179 12.24 7.78 11.06
C LEU A 179 12.18 9.31 10.92
N SER A 180 13.29 9.95 11.12
CA SER A 180 13.47 11.42 10.97
C SER A 180 13.49 11.80 9.51
#